data_99a1c716e2373aaaa9b83aac0e0265e3
#
_entry.id   99a1c716e2373aaaa9b83aac0e0265e3
#
_cell.length_a   1.000
_cell.length_b   1.000
_cell.length_c   1.000
_cell.angle_alpha   90.00
_cell.angle_beta   90.00
_cell.angle_gamma   90.00
#
_symmetry.space_group_name_H-M   'P 1'
#
loop_
_entity.id
_entity.type
_entity.pdbx_description
1 polymer ?
#
loop_
_entity_poly.entity_id
_entity_poly.type
_entity_poly.pdbx_seq_one_letter_code
_entity_poly.pdbx_strand_id
1 'polypeptide(L)'
;SVLDGVPSSMPALSRAVKIQRRAAQVGFDWSEVPPVVDKVAEELEELSASLSDRESAEAELGDLLFATVNLARHLALDPETALRRAIARFCDRFRKMEAEGPLDGLAVDQLEERWERAKLSG
;
A
#
# COMPACT_ATOMS: atom_id res chain seq x y z
N SER A 1 25.99 -8.51 -8.51
CA SER A 1 25.02 -8.73 -7.43
C SER A 1 23.80 -9.47 -7.95
N VAL A 2 23.14 -10.24 -7.09
CA VAL A 2 21.85 -10.89 -7.42
C VAL A 2 20.76 -9.87 -7.70
N LEU A 3 20.95 -8.63 -7.29
CA LEU A 3 20.00 -7.53 -7.52
C LEU A 3 20.24 -6.79 -8.84
N ASP A 4 21.27 -7.16 -9.58
CA ASP A 4 21.59 -6.51 -10.86
C ASP A 4 20.53 -6.81 -11.91
N GLY A 5 20.32 -5.88 -12.83
CA GLY A 5 19.39 -6.05 -13.94
C GLY A 5 17.94 -5.76 -13.63
N VAL A 6 17.62 -5.31 -12.41
CA VAL A 6 16.25 -4.86 -12.09
C VAL A 6 16.16 -3.38 -12.51
N PRO A 7 15.33 -3.05 -13.52
CA PRO A 7 15.28 -1.66 -14.02
C PRO A 7 14.81 -0.66 -12.95
N SER A 8 15.53 0.47 -12.83
CA SER A 8 15.12 1.54 -11.91
C SER A 8 13.84 2.26 -12.37
N SER A 9 13.48 2.10 -13.66
CA SER A 9 12.28 2.70 -14.24
C SER A 9 10.99 1.93 -13.95
N MET A 10 11.08 0.74 -13.35
CA MET A 10 9.87 -0.01 -12.97
C MET A 10 9.06 0.77 -11.93
N PRO A 11 7.70 0.62 -11.94
CA PRO A 11 6.88 1.10 -10.84
C PRO A 11 7.41 0.57 -9.50
N ALA A 12 7.42 1.40 -8.46
CA ALA A 12 8.13 1.10 -7.22
C ALA A 12 7.65 -0.18 -6.54
N LEU A 13 6.35 -0.43 -6.49
CA LEU A 13 5.83 -1.65 -5.86
C LEU A 13 6.26 -2.91 -6.62
N SER A 14 6.17 -2.87 -7.95
CA SER A 14 6.62 -3.98 -8.81
C SER A 14 8.11 -4.21 -8.68
N ARG A 15 8.89 -3.12 -8.62
CA ARG A 15 10.34 -3.20 -8.43
C ARG A 15 10.68 -3.83 -7.09
N ALA A 16 9.98 -3.43 -6.03
CA ALA A 16 10.18 -4.02 -4.70
C ALA A 16 9.92 -5.53 -4.69
N VAL A 17 8.85 -5.99 -5.36
CA VAL A 17 8.58 -7.44 -5.51
C VAL A 17 9.77 -8.14 -6.15
N LYS A 18 10.29 -7.59 -7.25
CA LYS A 18 11.38 -8.21 -7.99
C LYS A 18 12.67 -8.26 -7.18
N ILE A 19 12.99 -7.18 -6.47
CA ILE A 19 14.15 -7.13 -5.57
C ILE A 19 14.02 -8.19 -4.47
N GLN A 20 12.85 -8.29 -3.85
CA GLN A 20 12.61 -9.28 -2.80
C GLN A 20 12.73 -10.71 -3.31
N ARG A 21 12.21 -10.99 -4.52
CA ARG A 21 12.35 -12.30 -5.15
C ARG A 21 13.80 -12.67 -5.39
N ARG A 22 14.63 -11.72 -5.84
CA ARG A 22 16.05 -11.94 -6.03
C ARG A 22 16.75 -12.29 -4.71
N ALA A 23 16.43 -11.55 -3.65
CA ALA A 23 16.97 -11.83 -2.32
C ALA A 23 16.53 -13.22 -1.83
N ALA A 24 15.27 -13.57 -2.04
CA ALA A 24 14.72 -14.87 -1.65
C ALA A 24 15.44 -16.03 -2.37
N GLN A 25 15.86 -15.83 -3.60
CA GLN A 25 16.59 -16.86 -4.38
C GLN A 25 17.91 -17.29 -3.74
N VAL A 26 18.52 -16.43 -2.93
CA VAL A 26 19.75 -16.78 -2.20
C VAL A 26 19.47 -17.09 -0.73
N GLY A 27 18.22 -17.34 -0.38
CA GLY A 27 17.83 -17.77 0.96
C GLY A 27 17.43 -16.65 1.92
N PHE A 28 17.43 -15.40 1.46
CA PHE A 28 17.04 -14.28 2.31
C PHE A 28 15.53 -14.05 2.26
N ASP A 29 14.80 -14.86 3.03
CA ASP A 29 13.34 -14.81 3.07
C ASP A 29 12.81 -15.49 4.34
N TRP A 30 11.58 -15.16 4.74
CA TRP A 30 10.85 -15.93 5.75
C TRP A 30 10.16 -17.12 5.07
N SER A 31 10.06 -18.23 5.80
CA SER A 31 9.42 -19.44 5.30
C SER A 31 7.90 -19.47 5.52
N GLU A 32 7.36 -18.57 6.35
CA GLU A 32 5.96 -18.56 6.76
C GLU A 32 5.37 -17.16 6.73
N VAL A 33 4.02 -17.08 6.57
CA VAL A 33 3.28 -15.81 6.51
C VAL A 33 3.23 -15.08 7.85
N PRO A 34 2.96 -15.73 9.02
CA PRO A 34 2.79 -14.99 10.27
C PRO A 34 3.95 -14.06 10.65
N PRO A 35 5.25 -14.43 10.54
CA PRO A 35 6.33 -13.50 10.79
C PRO A 35 6.33 -12.29 9.86
N VAL A 36 5.86 -12.44 8.61
CA VAL A 36 5.78 -11.34 7.64
C VAL A 36 4.70 -10.35 8.07
N VAL A 37 3.56 -10.83 8.56
CA VAL A 37 2.50 -9.98 9.12
C VAL A 37 3.02 -9.23 10.35
N ASP A 38 3.75 -9.91 11.23
CA ASP A 38 4.34 -9.30 12.42
C ASP A 38 5.31 -8.18 12.05
N LYS A 39 6.06 -8.35 10.96
CA LYS A 39 6.97 -7.32 10.47
C LYS A 39 6.23 -6.07 10.00
N VAL A 40 5.11 -6.23 9.31
CA VAL A 40 4.26 -5.09 8.90
C VAL A 40 3.77 -4.33 10.14
N ALA A 41 3.30 -5.05 11.15
CA ALA A 41 2.85 -4.43 12.41
C ALA A 41 3.99 -3.69 13.11
N GLU A 42 5.19 -4.28 13.16
CA GLU A 42 6.39 -3.65 13.73
C GLU A 42 6.73 -2.34 13.01
N GLU A 43 6.75 -2.35 11.69
CA GLU A 43 7.06 -1.15 10.91
C GLU A 43 6.01 -0.05 11.10
N LEU A 44 4.74 -0.42 11.26
CA LEU A 44 3.69 0.55 11.56
C LEU A 44 3.91 1.21 12.92
N GLU A 45 4.31 0.43 13.94
CA GLU A 45 4.64 0.98 15.25
C GLU A 45 5.84 1.91 15.20
N GLU A 46 6.88 1.56 14.44
CA GLU A 46 8.05 2.42 14.25
C GLU A 46 7.70 3.73 13.57
N LEU A 47 6.84 3.69 12.55
CA LEU A 47 6.32 4.90 11.91
C LEU A 47 5.55 5.76 12.93
N SER A 48 4.67 5.13 13.72
CA SER A 48 3.87 5.85 14.73
C SER A 48 4.75 6.54 15.77
N ALA A 49 5.91 5.97 16.09
CA ALA A 49 6.87 6.55 17.05
C ALA A 49 7.71 7.67 16.44
N SER A 50 7.69 7.83 15.12
CA SER A 50 8.58 8.76 14.37
C SER A 50 7.84 9.97 13.79
N LEU A 51 6.58 10.19 14.14
CA LEU A 51 5.73 11.20 13.50
C LEU A 51 6.22 12.63 13.69
N SER A 52 7.00 12.89 14.74
CA SER A 52 7.51 14.24 15.02
C SER A 52 8.76 14.61 14.23
N ASP A 53 9.43 13.65 13.62
CA ASP A 53 10.60 13.87 12.79
C ASP A 53 10.32 13.42 11.35
N ARG A 54 10.29 14.41 10.44
CA ARG A 54 9.89 14.18 9.05
C ARG A 54 10.80 13.18 8.33
N GLU A 55 12.10 13.25 8.52
CA GLU A 55 13.04 12.34 7.86
C GLU A 55 12.87 10.91 8.37
N SER A 56 12.73 10.74 9.68
CA SER A 56 12.48 9.43 10.27
C SER A 56 11.13 8.88 9.83
N ALA A 57 10.08 9.71 9.81
CA ALA A 57 8.75 9.30 9.36
C ALA A 57 8.78 8.82 7.90
N GLU A 58 9.49 9.52 7.01
CA GLU A 58 9.63 9.10 5.61
C GLU A 58 10.34 7.76 5.49
N ALA A 59 11.43 7.57 6.23
CA ALA A 59 12.17 6.31 6.21
C ALA A 59 11.30 5.16 6.72
N GLU A 60 10.59 5.36 7.83
CA GLU A 60 9.72 4.33 8.39
C GLU A 60 8.50 4.05 7.51
N LEU A 61 7.96 5.07 6.83
CA LEU A 61 6.91 4.85 5.85
C LEU A 61 7.40 3.97 4.70
N GLY A 62 8.59 4.24 4.20
CA GLY A 62 9.21 3.41 3.16
C GLY A 62 9.38 1.96 3.60
N ASP A 63 9.84 1.75 4.83
CA ASP A 63 9.99 0.41 5.41
C ASP A 63 8.64 -0.30 5.56
N LEU A 64 7.61 0.41 5.99
CA LEU A 64 6.24 -0.12 6.08
C LEU A 64 5.73 -0.56 4.71
N LEU A 65 5.90 0.28 3.70
CA LEU A 65 5.49 -0.07 2.33
C LEU A 65 6.25 -1.29 1.81
N PHE A 66 7.55 -1.35 2.06
CA PHE A 66 8.38 -2.47 1.64
C PHE A 66 7.98 -3.77 2.34
N ALA A 67 7.68 -3.72 3.63
CA ALA A 67 7.18 -4.87 4.39
C ALA A 67 5.81 -5.31 3.88
N THR A 68 4.94 -4.37 3.53
CA THR A 68 3.62 -4.66 2.97
C THR A 68 3.74 -5.37 1.61
N VAL A 69 4.66 -4.92 0.76
CA VAL A 69 4.96 -5.60 -0.50
C VAL A 69 5.42 -7.04 -0.24
N ASN A 70 6.26 -7.24 0.77
CA ASN A 70 6.73 -8.58 1.12
C ASN A 70 5.58 -9.49 1.56
N LEU A 71 4.63 -8.95 2.32
CA LEU A 71 3.42 -9.69 2.69
C LEU A 71 2.61 -10.08 1.44
N ALA A 72 2.42 -9.15 0.51
CA ALA A 72 1.73 -9.45 -0.75
C ALA A 72 2.41 -10.59 -1.50
N ARG A 73 3.73 -10.57 -1.58
CA ARG A 73 4.52 -11.62 -2.23
C ARG A 73 4.30 -12.98 -1.56
N HIS A 74 4.30 -13.04 -0.24
CA HIS A 74 4.05 -14.28 0.50
C HIS A 74 2.63 -14.79 0.35
N LEU A 75 1.67 -13.92 0.05
CA LEU A 75 0.28 -14.29 -0.22
C LEU A 75 0.03 -14.59 -1.71
N ALA A 76 1.07 -14.56 -2.54
CA ALA A 76 0.97 -14.69 -3.99
C ALA A 76 0.05 -13.65 -4.63
N LEU A 77 0.02 -12.44 -4.07
CA LEU A 77 -0.74 -11.30 -4.58
C LEU A 77 0.24 -10.29 -5.20
N ASP A 78 -0.20 -9.65 -6.29
CA ASP A 78 0.57 -8.59 -6.92
C ASP A 78 0.19 -7.26 -6.27
N PRO A 79 1.11 -6.61 -5.53
CA PRO A 79 0.79 -5.36 -4.83
C PRO A 79 0.50 -4.20 -5.78
N GLU A 80 1.13 -4.17 -6.96
CA GLU A 80 0.87 -3.14 -7.96
C GLU A 80 -0.58 -3.24 -8.46
N THR A 81 -1.04 -4.44 -8.80
CA THR A 81 -2.42 -4.69 -9.22
C THR A 81 -3.40 -4.41 -8.08
N ALA A 82 -3.08 -4.83 -6.86
CA ALA A 82 -3.94 -4.60 -5.70
C ALA A 82 -4.16 -3.10 -5.47
N LEU A 83 -3.09 -2.30 -5.54
CA LEU A 83 -3.19 -0.85 -5.36
C LEU A 83 -3.95 -0.20 -6.51
N ARG A 84 -3.70 -0.60 -7.75
CA ARG A 84 -4.44 -0.10 -8.92
C ARG A 84 -5.94 -0.34 -8.79
N ARG A 85 -6.33 -1.52 -8.32
CA ARG A 85 -7.75 -1.84 -8.09
C ARG A 85 -8.34 -1.03 -6.96
N ALA A 86 -7.59 -0.78 -5.89
CA ALA A 86 -8.03 0.09 -4.81
C ALA A 86 -8.26 1.52 -5.30
N ILE A 87 -7.34 2.04 -6.13
CA ILE A 87 -7.48 3.36 -6.74
C ILE A 87 -8.73 3.41 -7.61
N ALA A 88 -8.95 2.41 -8.46
CA ALA A 88 -10.12 2.36 -9.34
C ALA A 88 -11.42 2.35 -8.54
N ARG A 89 -11.49 1.56 -7.45
CA ARG A 89 -12.66 1.55 -6.57
C ARG A 89 -12.90 2.91 -5.93
N PHE A 90 -11.85 3.54 -5.44
CA PHE A 90 -11.96 4.89 -4.86
C PHE A 90 -12.49 5.89 -5.88
N CYS A 91 -11.89 5.91 -7.08
CA CYS A 91 -12.31 6.83 -8.14
C CYS A 91 -13.77 6.62 -8.55
N ASP A 92 -14.19 5.36 -8.67
CA ASP A 92 -15.56 5.02 -9.01
C ASP A 92 -16.53 5.52 -7.94
N ARG A 93 -16.23 5.26 -6.68
CA ARG A 93 -17.07 5.71 -5.56
C ARG A 93 -17.10 7.22 -5.45
N PHE A 94 -15.97 7.87 -5.63
CA PHE A 94 -15.88 9.33 -5.59
C PHE A 94 -16.73 9.98 -6.69
N ARG A 95 -16.69 9.42 -7.91
CA ARG A 95 -17.54 9.91 -9.01
C ARG A 95 -19.02 9.73 -8.73
N LYS A 96 -19.38 8.66 -8.03
CA LYS A 96 -20.77 8.46 -7.59
C LYS A 96 -21.18 9.53 -6.57
N MET A 97 -20.27 9.91 -5.66
CA MET A 97 -20.52 11.04 -4.74
C MET A 97 -20.76 12.34 -5.53
N GLU A 98 -19.90 12.60 -6.51
CA GLU A 98 -20.02 13.81 -7.35
C GLU A 98 -21.31 13.83 -8.18
N ALA A 99 -21.82 12.66 -8.56
CA ALA A 99 -23.07 12.55 -9.33
C ALA A 99 -24.29 13.02 -8.53
N GLU A 100 -24.24 13.06 -7.20
CA GLU A 100 -25.30 13.60 -6.35
C GLU A 100 -25.26 15.13 -6.25
N GLY A 101 -24.29 15.77 -6.89
CA GLY A 101 -24.11 17.22 -6.89
C GLY A 101 -22.69 17.62 -6.44
N PRO A 102 -22.33 18.91 -6.58
CA PRO A 102 -21.01 19.38 -6.20
C PRO A 102 -20.66 19.03 -4.75
N LEU A 103 -19.41 18.67 -4.53
CA LEU A 103 -18.91 18.33 -3.18
C LEU A 103 -18.42 19.55 -2.42
N ASP A 104 -18.10 20.64 -3.12
CA ASP A 104 -17.62 21.88 -2.52
C ASP A 104 -18.64 22.44 -1.52
N GLY A 105 -18.16 22.81 -0.36
CA GLY A 105 -18.99 23.43 0.67
C GLY A 105 -19.82 22.47 1.51
N LEU A 106 -19.74 21.16 1.26
CA LEU A 106 -20.40 20.16 2.09
C LEU A 106 -19.63 19.96 3.40
N ALA A 107 -20.36 19.73 4.48
CA ALA A 107 -19.76 19.35 5.74
C ALA A 107 -19.22 17.93 5.68
N VAL A 108 -18.27 17.58 6.56
CA VAL A 108 -17.63 16.26 6.57
C VAL A 108 -18.64 15.14 6.70
N ASP A 109 -19.65 15.30 7.57
CA ASP A 109 -20.70 14.30 7.77
C ASP A 109 -21.54 14.06 6.50
N GLN A 110 -21.78 15.12 5.72
CA GLN A 110 -22.49 15.02 4.43
C GLN A 110 -21.65 14.28 3.38
N LEU A 111 -20.34 14.54 3.37
CA LEU A 111 -19.41 13.82 2.50
C LEU A 111 -19.35 12.34 2.86
N GLU A 112 -19.29 12.03 4.15
CA GLU A 112 -19.28 10.65 4.63
C GLU A 112 -20.56 9.90 4.27
N GLU A 113 -21.72 10.56 4.36
CA GLU A 113 -22.99 9.97 3.95
C GLU A 113 -23.00 9.63 2.47
N ARG A 114 -22.50 10.52 1.63
CA ARG A 114 -22.38 10.25 0.18
C ARG A 114 -21.42 9.09 -0.09
N TRP A 115 -20.31 9.04 0.64
CA TRP A 115 -19.34 7.95 0.54
C TRP A 115 -19.96 6.60 0.89
N GLU A 116 -20.71 6.54 1.99
CA GLU A 116 -21.39 5.32 2.41
C GLU A 116 -22.41 4.83 1.35
N ARG A 117 -23.16 5.76 0.76
CA ARG A 117 -24.09 5.42 -0.33
C ARG A 117 -23.33 4.91 -1.57
N ALA A 118 -22.23 5.52 -1.90
CA ALA A 118 -21.40 5.09 -3.04
C ALA A 118 -20.86 3.67 -2.87
N LYS A 119 -20.45 3.32 -1.65
CA LYS A 119 -19.97 1.96 -1.34
C LYS A 119 -21.09 0.91 -1.52
N LEU A 120 -22.32 1.25 -1.17
CA LEU A 120 -23.44 0.34 -1.25
C LEU A 120 -23.99 0.16 -2.67
N SER A 121 -23.77 1.13 -3.55
CA SER A 121 -24.36 1.12 -4.91
C SER A 121 -23.53 0.34 -5.93
N GLY A 122 -22.54 -0.37 -5.48
CA GLY A 122 -21.80 -1.16 -6.41
C GLY A 122 -20.44 -1.49 -6.09
#